data_2ae2daa41596026b1cbf7412ef0352ae
#
_entry.id   2ae2daa41596026b1cbf7412ef0352ae
#
_cell.length_a   1.000
_cell.length_b   1.000
_cell.length_c   1.000
_cell.angle_alpha   90.00
_cell.angle_beta   90.00
_cell.angle_gamma   90.00
#
_symmetry.space_group_name_H-M   'P 1'
#
loop_
_entity.id
_entity.type
_entity.pdbx_description
1 polymer ?
#
loop_
_entity_poly.entity_id
_entity_poly.type
_entity_poly.pdbx_seq_one_letter_code
_entity_poly.pdbx_strand_id
1 'polypeptide(L)'
;MLAADKAQKLLQEHNLSIADLKDEDQVEPMDSEDVEVDRDLWKGYIRNATAKLYFCKTYTTMKLDKHYKKVKVITFVGRKSNRMVATEMCKYFINTVDRLAAEEFREVPGSRASINKMAHAFKQGAASKLSSRLRERYEEIAPEYIPQGNPDGLPVLYKNEQMAITK
;
A
#
# COMPACT_ATOMS: atom_id res chain seq x y z
N MET A 1 11.23 -8.89 4.79
CA MET A 1 9.97 -9.66 4.89
C MET A 1 9.46 -9.72 6.33
N LEU A 2 10.25 -10.19 7.30
CA LEU A 2 9.80 -10.33 8.70
C LEU A 2 9.15 -9.08 9.34
N ALA A 3 9.69 -7.89 9.09
CA ALA A 3 9.13 -6.65 9.66
C ALA A 3 7.75 -6.29 9.05
N ALA A 4 7.59 -6.50 7.75
CA ALA A 4 6.31 -6.28 7.05
C ALA A 4 5.25 -7.27 7.49
N ASP A 5 5.61 -8.56 7.62
CA ASP A 5 4.70 -9.61 8.10
C ASP A 5 4.25 -9.34 9.53
N LYS A 6 5.19 -8.89 10.40
CA LYS A 6 4.87 -8.53 11.77
C LYS A 6 3.95 -7.31 11.86
N ALA A 7 4.21 -6.27 11.07
CA ALA A 7 3.36 -5.08 11.00
C ALA A 7 1.96 -5.44 10.51
N GLN A 8 1.85 -6.26 9.48
CA GLN A 8 0.58 -6.75 8.96
C GLN A 8 -0.20 -7.54 10.02
N LYS A 9 0.46 -8.47 10.71
CA LYS A 9 -0.17 -9.30 11.73
C LYS A 9 -0.71 -8.46 12.90
N LEU A 10 0.09 -7.51 13.40
CA LEU A 10 -0.33 -6.61 14.46
C LEU A 10 -1.53 -5.75 14.05
N LEU A 11 -1.53 -5.27 12.80
CA LEU A 11 -2.65 -4.48 12.28
C LEU A 11 -3.92 -5.33 12.11
N GLN A 12 -3.79 -6.58 11.68
CA GLN A 12 -4.89 -7.52 11.58
C GLN A 12 -5.50 -7.80 12.96
N GLU A 13 -4.67 -8.07 13.97
CA GLU A 13 -5.11 -8.27 15.36
C GLU A 13 -5.82 -7.03 15.91
N HIS A 14 -5.30 -5.83 15.62
CA HIS A 14 -5.91 -4.56 16.01
C HIS A 14 -7.28 -4.37 15.36
N ASN A 15 -7.40 -4.59 14.04
CA ASN A 15 -8.68 -4.43 13.34
C ASN A 15 -9.72 -5.48 13.75
N LEU A 16 -9.30 -6.72 14.04
CA LEU A 16 -10.19 -7.72 14.59
C LEU A 16 -10.71 -7.33 15.98
N SER A 17 -9.82 -6.82 16.83
CA SER A 17 -10.20 -6.32 18.17
C SER A 17 -11.19 -5.16 18.09
N ILE A 18 -11.01 -4.23 17.13
CA ILE A 18 -11.97 -3.14 16.89
C ILE A 18 -13.31 -3.67 16.38
N ALA A 19 -13.30 -4.67 15.50
CA ALA A 19 -14.52 -5.26 14.95
C ALA A 19 -15.40 -5.93 16.03
N ASP A 20 -14.78 -6.40 17.11
CA ASP A 20 -15.47 -6.98 18.28
C ASP A 20 -16.11 -5.92 19.21
N LEU A 21 -15.74 -4.64 19.06
CA LEU A 21 -16.34 -3.56 19.84
C LEU A 21 -17.75 -3.27 19.36
N LYS A 22 -18.71 -3.37 20.28
CA LYS A 22 -20.11 -3.06 20.00
C LYS A 22 -20.45 -1.56 20.05
N ASP A 23 -19.50 -0.76 20.48
CA ASP A 23 -19.67 0.68 20.69
C ASP A 23 -19.06 1.44 19.48
N GLU A 24 -19.95 1.98 18.63
CA GLU A 24 -19.56 2.72 17.42
C GLU A 24 -18.67 3.93 17.72
N ASP A 25 -18.78 4.52 18.91
CA ASP A 25 -18.02 5.67 19.35
C ASP A 25 -16.51 5.35 19.57
N GLN A 26 -16.16 4.06 19.72
CA GLN A 26 -14.78 3.61 19.90
C GLN A 26 -14.09 3.23 18.57
N VAL A 27 -14.84 3.13 17.49
CA VAL A 27 -14.32 2.75 16.17
C VAL A 27 -13.76 3.99 15.46
N GLU A 28 -12.50 3.92 15.04
CA GLU A 28 -11.89 5.00 14.24
C GLU A 28 -12.73 5.28 12.98
N PRO A 29 -13.07 6.55 12.68
CA PRO A 29 -13.83 6.90 11.49
C PRO A 29 -13.03 6.61 10.22
N MET A 30 -13.75 6.32 9.13
CA MET A 30 -13.18 6.34 7.79
C MET A 30 -12.86 7.77 7.41
N ASP A 31 -11.67 7.98 6.86
CA ASP A 31 -11.20 9.28 6.43
C ASP A 31 -10.19 9.12 5.29
N SER A 32 -9.76 10.22 4.72
CA SER A 32 -8.83 10.25 3.61
C SER A 32 -7.63 11.13 3.90
N GLU A 33 -6.48 10.74 3.38
CA GLU A 33 -5.24 11.51 3.44
C GLU A 33 -4.61 11.62 2.06
N ASP A 34 -4.30 12.83 1.67
CA ASP A 34 -3.63 13.13 0.41
C ASP A 34 -2.12 13.14 0.59
N VAL A 35 -1.44 12.40 -0.25
CA VAL A 35 0.03 12.39 -0.32
C VAL A 35 0.46 12.84 -1.71
N GLU A 36 1.17 13.96 -1.80
CA GLU A 36 1.80 14.37 -3.04
C GLU A 36 2.89 13.38 -3.43
N VAL A 37 2.91 12.96 -4.69
CA VAL A 37 3.82 11.94 -5.17
C VAL A 37 4.47 12.36 -6.48
N ASP A 38 5.65 11.84 -6.72
CA ASP A 38 6.31 11.95 -8.01
C ASP A 38 5.54 11.19 -9.12
N ARG A 39 6.03 11.32 -10.35
CA ARG A 39 5.40 10.70 -11.54
C ARG A 39 5.86 9.27 -11.80
N ASP A 40 6.68 8.70 -10.94
CA ASP A 40 7.21 7.35 -11.11
C ASP A 40 6.09 6.30 -11.01
N LEU A 41 5.77 5.69 -12.12
CA LEU A 41 4.68 4.70 -12.21
C LEU A 41 4.92 3.47 -11.34
N TRP A 42 6.17 3.00 -11.24
CA TRP A 42 6.50 1.82 -10.47
C TRP A 42 6.18 1.97 -8.97
N LYS A 43 6.31 3.18 -8.42
CA LYS A 43 5.92 3.47 -7.05
C LYS A 43 4.40 3.36 -6.85
N GLY A 44 3.62 3.71 -7.88
CA GLY A 44 2.17 3.57 -7.86
C GLY A 44 1.71 2.13 -7.71
N TYR A 45 2.38 1.18 -8.36
CA TYR A 45 2.08 -0.25 -8.21
C TYR A 45 2.28 -0.73 -6.78
N ILE A 46 3.39 -0.34 -6.16
CA ILE A 46 3.69 -0.68 -4.75
C ILE A 46 2.63 -0.08 -3.82
N ARG A 47 2.30 1.22 -3.98
CA ARG A 47 1.33 1.92 -3.13
C ARG A 47 -0.04 1.26 -3.18
N ASN A 48 -0.53 0.93 -4.38
CA ASN A 48 -1.85 0.31 -4.54
C ASN A 48 -1.91 -1.08 -3.89
N ALA A 49 -0.93 -1.93 -4.16
CA ALA A 49 -0.88 -3.28 -3.59
C ALA A 49 -0.71 -3.26 -2.07
N THR A 50 0.13 -2.35 -1.56
CA THR A 50 0.35 -2.17 -0.11
C THR A 50 -0.92 -1.67 0.57
N ALA A 51 -1.58 -0.65 0.03
CA ALA A 51 -2.78 -0.09 0.62
C ALA A 51 -3.86 -1.16 0.83
N LYS A 52 -4.11 -2.00 -0.17
CA LYS A 52 -5.08 -3.11 -0.07
C LYS A 52 -4.74 -4.06 1.07
N LEU A 53 -3.46 -4.45 1.18
CA LEU A 53 -3.01 -5.38 2.21
C LEU A 53 -3.18 -4.81 3.63
N TYR A 54 -3.13 -3.49 3.77
CA TYR A 54 -3.27 -2.77 5.05
C TYR A 54 -4.63 -2.06 5.19
N PHE A 55 -5.70 -2.68 4.67
CA PHE A 55 -7.11 -2.24 4.84
C PHE A 55 -7.43 -0.86 4.29
N CYS A 56 -6.67 -0.38 3.30
CA CYS A 56 -6.88 0.90 2.65
C CYS A 56 -7.19 0.76 1.17
N LYS A 57 -7.77 1.80 0.59
CA LYS A 57 -7.83 2.04 -0.86
C LYS A 57 -7.02 3.26 -1.23
N THR A 58 -6.53 3.29 -2.46
CA THR A 58 -5.85 4.45 -3.03
C THR A 58 -6.55 4.92 -4.29
N TYR A 59 -6.61 6.25 -4.43
CA TYR A 59 -7.04 6.92 -5.64
C TYR A 59 -5.94 7.88 -6.09
N THR A 60 -5.72 7.95 -7.39
CA THR A 60 -4.77 8.89 -7.97
C THR A 60 -5.51 10.02 -8.65
N THR A 61 -5.18 11.26 -8.28
CA THR A 61 -5.75 12.46 -8.86
C THR A 61 -4.66 13.47 -9.22
N MET A 62 -5.03 14.45 -10.04
CA MET A 62 -4.18 15.60 -10.32
C MET A 62 -4.80 16.81 -9.61
N LYS A 63 -4.06 17.43 -8.73
CA LYS A 63 -4.46 18.67 -8.03
C LYS A 63 -3.57 19.84 -8.44
N LEU A 64 -4.01 21.04 -8.18
CA LEU A 64 -3.16 22.23 -8.30
C LEU A 64 -2.48 22.50 -6.97
N ASP A 65 -1.18 22.73 -7.00
CA ASP A 65 -0.43 23.18 -5.83
C ASP A 65 -0.66 24.68 -5.57
N LYS A 66 -0.02 25.21 -4.54
CA LYS A 66 -0.09 26.64 -4.19
C LYS A 66 0.46 27.59 -5.28
N HIS A 67 1.16 27.08 -6.28
CA HIS A 67 1.71 27.80 -7.43
C HIS A 67 0.94 27.51 -8.73
N TYR A 68 -0.30 26.96 -8.64
CA TYR A 68 -1.13 26.57 -9.77
C TYR A 68 -0.48 25.54 -10.71
N LYS A 69 0.51 24.78 -10.23
CA LYS A 69 1.10 23.67 -10.97
C LYS A 69 0.32 22.38 -10.72
N LYS A 70 0.12 21.59 -11.77
CA LYS A 70 -0.49 20.27 -11.66
C LYS A 70 0.47 19.29 -10.98
N VAL A 71 0.10 18.84 -9.80
CA VAL A 71 0.80 17.82 -9.03
C VAL A 71 -0.03 16.54 -8.97
N LYS A 72 0.65 15.41 -8.99
CA LYS A 72 0.02 14.10 -8.82
C LYS A 72 -0.14 13.83 -7.33
N VAL A 73 -1.34 13.49 -6.93
CA VAL A 73 -1.68 13.18 -5.55
C VAL A 73 -2.26 11.78 -5.46
N ILE A 74 -1.81 11.00 -4.50
CA ILE A 74 -2.44 9.75 -4.11
C ILE A 74 -3.18 9.98 -2.81
N THR A 75 -4.46 9.68 -2.83
CA THR A 75 -5.34 9.73 -1.66
C THR A 75 -5.45 8.33 -1.08
N PHE A 76 -5.06 8.17 0.18
CA PHE A 76 -5.29 6.94 0.96
C PHE A 76 -6.61 7.09 1.71
N VAL A 77 -7.49 6.12 1.56
CA VAL A 77 -8.80 6.08 2.24
C VAL A 77 -8.85 4.86 3.14
N GLY A 78 -9.19 5.10 4.40
CA GLY A 78 -9.26 4.06 5.41
C GLY A 78 -9.29 4.65 6.83
N ARG A 79 -9.29 3.80 7.83
CA ARG A 79 -9.16 4.23 9.23
C ARG A 79 -7.77 4.82 9.48
N LYS A 80 -7.65 5.74 10.43
CA LYS A 80 -6.40 6.46 10.72
C LYS A 80 -5.23 5.52 10.96
N SER A 81 -5.38 4.53 11.83
CA SER A 81 -4.33 3.53 12.12
C SER A 81 -3.90 2.77 10.89
N ASN A 82 -4.85 2.32 10.07
CA ASN A 82 -4.58 1.60 8.83
C ASN A 82 -3.83 2.49 7.82
N ARG A 83 -4.24 3.75 7.66
CA ARG A 83 -3.56 4.69 6.76
C ARG A 83 -2.13 4.96 7.19
N MET A 84 -1.90 5.18 8.49
CA MET A 84 -0.54 5.38 9.01
C MET A 84 0.37 4.20 8.69
N VAL A 85 -0.06 2.98 8.97
CA VAL A 85 0.73 1.78 8.69
C VAL A 85 0.91 1.58 7.18
N ALA A 86 -0.16 1.73 6.38
CA ALA A 86 -0.08 1.60 4.92
C ALA A 86 0.93 2.60 4.32
N THR A 87 0.90 3.86 4.75
CA THR A 87 1.81 4.90 4.27
C THR A 87 3.26 4.59 4.63
N GLU A 88 3.54 4.19 5.87
CA GLU A 88 4.89 3.84 6.30
C GLU A 88 5.42 2.57 5.59
N MET A 89 4.58 1.57 5.39
CA MET A 89 4.96 0.38 4.64
C MET A 89 5.21 0.69 3.16
N CYS A 90 4.44 1.60 2.55
CA CYS A 90 4.72 2.08 1.20
C CYS A 90 6.11 2.74 1.11
N LYS A 91 6.45 3.62 2.05
CA LYS A 91 7.77 4.26 2.12
C LYS A 91 8.87 3.21 2.27
N TYR A 92 8.69 2.25 3.18
CA TYR A 92 9.64 1.17 3.41
C TYR A 92 9.92 0.38 2.13
N PHE A 93 8.90 -0.05 1.41
CA PHE A 93 9.06 -0.83 0.17
C PHE A 93 9.68 0.00 -0.95
N ILE A 94 9.27 1.25 -1.13
CA ILE A 94 9.83 2.15 -2.15
C ILE A 94 11.31 2.40 -1.88
N ASN A 95 11.67 2.73 -0.64
CA ASN A 95 13.06 2.96 -0.25
C ASN A 95 13.91 1.70 -0.40
N THR A 96 13.34 0.53 -0.14
CA THR A 96 14.03 -0.75 -0.33
C THR A 96 14.35 -0.98 -1.81
N VAL A 97 13.40 -0.75 -2.71
CA VAL A 97 13.64 -0.87 -4.16
C VAL A 97 14.68 0.14 -4.64
N ASP A 98 14.60 1.39 -4.17
CA ASP A 98 15.59 2.43 -4.52
C ASP A 98 17.01 2.05 -4.03
N ARG A 99 17.12 1.55 -2.80
CA ARG A 99 18.39 1.12 -2.23
C ARG A 99 18.97 -0.07 -2.99
N LEU A 100 18.17 -1.07 -3.29
CA LEU A 100 18.62 -2.25 -4.05
C LEU A 100 19.08 -1.87 -5.46
N ALA A 101 18.38 -0.96 -6.13
CA ALA A 101 18.81 -0.44 -7.43
C ALA A 101 20.14 0.31 -7.32
N ALA A 102 20.32 1.15 -6.31
CA ALA A 102 21.56 1.89 -6.08
C ALA A 102 22.75 0.96 -5.79
N GLU A 103 22.54 -0.12 -5.04
CA GLU A 103 23.55 -1.14 -4.75
C GLU A 103 23.95 -1.91 -6.01
N GLU A 104 22.96 -2.38 -6.80
CA GLU A 104 23.17 -3.18 -8.01
C GLU A 104 23.97 -2.42 -9.08
N PHE A 105 23.70 -1.13 -9.25
CA PHE A 105 24.31 -0.31 -10.30
C PHE A 105 25.47 0.59 -9.81
N ARG A 106 25.94 0.41 -8.59
CA ARG A 106 27.02 1.23 -8.00
C ARG A 106 28.31 1.20 -8.79
N GLU A 107 28.71 0.03 -9.27
CA GLU A 107 30.01 -0.21 -9.93
C GLU A 107 29.86 -0.60 -11.40
N VAL A 108 28.67 -0.42 -11.98
CA VAL A 108 28.44 -0.74 -13.38
C VAL A 108 29.13 0.31 -14.28
N PRO A 109 30.02 -0.10 -15.19
CA PRO A 109 30.68 0.83 -16.10
C PRO A 109 29.68 1.34 -17.15
N GLY A 110 29.82 2.58 -17.55
CA GLY A 110 29.01 3.17 -18.60
C GLY A 110 28.67 4.64 -18.36
N SER A 111 27.92 5.24 -19.28
CA SER A 111 27.43 6.59 -19.12
C SER A 111 26.34 6.66 -18.05
N ARG A 112 26.26 7.79 -17.35
CA ARG A 112 25.22 8.03 -16.35
C ARG A 112 23.80 7.83 -16.91
N ALA A 113 23.57 8.22 -18.17
CA ALA A 113 22.27 8.05 -18.82
C ALA A 113 21.91 6.57 -19.03
N SER A 114 22.87 5.74 -19.46
CA SER A 114 22.65 4.29 -19.61
C SER A 114 22.42 3.60 -18.28
N ILE A 115 23.20 3.94 -17.27
CA ILE A 115 23.06 3.40 -15.90
C ILE A 115 21.68 3.76 -15.33
N ASN A 116 21.23 5.01 -15.49
CA ASN A 116 19.91 5.44 -15.03
C ASN A 116 18.77 4.68 -15.71
N LYS A 117 18.88 4.39 -17.02
CA LYS A 117 17.87 3.58 -17.74
C LYS A 117 17.81 2.15 -17.21
N MET A 118 18.96 1.52 -16.98
CA MET A 118 19.04 0.17 -16.41
C MET A 118 18.48 0.14 -14.99
N ALA A 119 18.84 1.09 -14.15
CA ALA A 119 18.33 1.22 -12.80
C ALA A 119 16.82 1.43 -12.78
N HIS A 120 16.28 2.24 -13.71
CA HIS A 120 14.84 2.45 -13.82
C HIS A 120 14.10 1.16 -14.23
N ALA A 121 14.61 0.43 -15.23
CA ALA A 121 14.06 -0.87 -15.63
C ALA A 121 14.09 -1.90 -14.49
N PHE A 122 15.18 -1.93 -13.72
CA PHE A 122 15.30 -2.77 -12.52
C PHE A 122 14.21 -2.42 -11.49
N LYS A 123 14.01 -1.13 -11.20
CA LYS A 123 12.99 -0.66 -10.25
C LYS A 123 11.59 -1.06 -10.71
N GLN A 124 11.28 -0.93 -12.00
CA GLN A 124 10.00 -1.39 -12.55
C GLN A 124 9.78 -2.89 -12.38
N GLY A 125 10.79 -3.71 -12.69
CA GLY A 125 10.74 -5.16 -12.52
C GLY A 125 10.58 -5.57 -11.05
N ALA A 126 11.37 -4.97 -10.16
CA ALA A 126 11.30 -5.21 -8.73
C ALA A 126 9.94 -4.81 -8.14
N ALA A 127 9.42 -3.65 -8.52
CA ALA A 127 8.11 -3.17 -8.09
C ALA A 127 6.96 -4.06 -8.60
N SER A 128 7.03 -4.51 -9.85
CA SER A 128 6.05 -5.44 -10.42
C SER A 128 6.03 -6.76 -9.64
N LYS A 129 7.18 -7.35 -9.38
CA LYS A 129 7.29 -8.60 -8.62
C LYS A 129 6.83 -8.45 -7.18
N LEU A 130 7.21 -7.36 -6.52
CA LEU A 130 6.75 -7.05 -5.16
C LEU A 130 5.24 -6.87 -5.11
N SER A 131 4.67 -6.10 -6.03
CA SER A 131 3.22 -5.87 -6.12
C SER A 131 2.44 -7.16 -6.38
N SER A 132 2.98 -8.08 -7.18
CA SER A 132 2.38 -9.41 -7.38
C SER A 132 2.36 -10.21 -6.10
N ARG A 133 3.48 -10.26 -5.37
CA ARG A 133 3.55 -10.95 -4.07
C ARG A 133 2.61 -10.37 -3.02
N LEU A 134 2.48 -9.05 -2.96
CA LEU A 134 1.55 -8.39 -2.04
C LEU A 134 0.10 -8.71 -2.40
N ARG A 135 -0.23 -8.79 -3.69
CA ARG A 135 -1.56 -9.20 -4.16
C ARG A 135 -1.85 -10.66 -3.86
N GLU A 136 -0.91 -11.55 -4.15
CA GLU A 136 -1.01 -12.98 -3.79
C GLU A 136 -1.28 -13.14 -2.29
N ARG A 137 -0.53 -12.39 -1.45
CA ARG A 137 -0.74 -12.39 -0.01
C ARG A 137 -2.12 -11.86 0.39
N TYR A 138 -2.61 -10.83 -0.28
CA TYR A 138 -3.96 -10.31 -0.06
C TYR A 138 -5.01 -11.35 -0.43
N GLU A 139 -4.87 -12.02 -1.58
CA GLU A 139 -5.80 -13.05 -2.05
C GLU A 139 -5.83 -14.28 -1.15
N GLU A 140 -4.69 -14.67 -0.56
CA GLU A 140 -4.63 -15.74 0.44
C GLU A 140 -5.44 -15.40 1.70
N ILE A 141 -5.41 -14.13 2.14
CA ILE A 141 -6.05 -13.67 3.38
C ILE A 141 -7.52 -13.30 3.15
N ALA A 142 -7.82 -12.68 2.03
CA ALA A 142 -9.13 -12.13 1.67
C ALA A 142 -9.56 -12.61 0.28
N PRO A 143 -9.80 -13.92 0.07
CA PRO A 143 -10.24 -14.43 -1.21
C PRO A 143 -11.59 -13.83 -1.61
N GLU A 144 -11.81 -13.67 -2.92
CA GLU A 144 -13.08 -13.19 -3.48
C GLU A 144 -14.27 -14.07 -3.03
N TYR A 145 -14.02 -15.37 -2.95
CA TYR A 145 -14.97 -16.35 -2.45
C TYR A 145 -14.69 -16.65 -0.97
N ILE A 146 -15.61 -16.26 -0.11
CA ILE A 146 -15.59 -16.59 1.31
C ILE A 146 -16.50 -17.83 1.50
N PRO A 147 -15.95 -18.99 1.89
CA PRO A 147 -16.77 -20.15 2.19
C PRO A 147 -17.80 -19.83 3.27
N GLN A 148 -19.04 -20.28 3.06
CA GLN A 148 -20.08 -20.14 4.08
C GLN A 148 -19.65 -20.93 5.32
N GLY A 149 -19.50 -20.25 6.47
CA GLY A 149 -19.19 -20.91 7.74
C GLY A 149 -18.27 -20.18 8.70
N ASN A 150 -17.65 -19.07 8.30
CA ASN A 150 -16.84 -18.26 9.22
C ASN A 150 -17.16 -16.76 9.05
N PRO A 151 -18.27 -16.27 9.67
CA PRO A 151 -18.73 -14.89 9.48
C PRO A 151 -17.81 -13.84 10.12
N ASP A 152 -16.90 -14.22 11.00
CA ASP A 152 -16.09 -13.30 11.83
C ASP A 152 -14.59 -13.36 11.52
N GLY A 153 -14.20 -13.95 10.39
CA GLY A 153 -12.80 -14.10 10.01
C GLY A 153 -12.20 -12.89 9.27
N LEU A 154 -10.87 -12.88 9.11
CA LEU A 154 -10.13 -11.86 8.36
C LEU A 154 -10.69 -11.57 6.96
N PRO A 155 -11.12 -12.56 6.15
CA PRO A 155 -11.69 -12.28 4.83
C PRO A 155 -12.94 -11.40 4.90
N VAL A 156 -13.80 -11.63 5.88
CA VAL A 156 -15.03 -10.83 6.10
C VAL A 156 -14.66 -9.42 6.52
N LEU A 157 -13.69 -9.28 7.42
CA LEU A 157 -13.19 -7.98 7.87
C LEU A 157 -12.67 -7.16 6.69
N TYR A 158 -11.81 -7.72 5.83
CA TYR A 158 -11.32 -7.04 4.64
C TYR A 158 -12.44 -6.60 3.71
N LYS A 159 -13.43 -7.46 3.48
CA LYS A 159 -14.60 -7.15 2.65
C LYS A 159 -15.41 -6.01 3.25
N ASN A 160 -15.67 -6.04 4.54
CA ASN A 160 -16.44 -5.02 5.23
C ASN A 160 -15.72 -3.66 5.21
N GLU A 161 -14.41 -3.63 5.47
CA GLU A 161 -13.61 -2.42 5.38
C GLU A 161 -13.60 -1.85 3.94
N GLN A 162 -13.47 -2.71 2.93
CA GLN A 162 -13.52 -2.27 1.53
C GLN A 162 -14.90 -1.71 1.14
N MET A 163 -15.99 -2.28 1.65
CA MET A 163 -17.35 -1.75 1.43
C MET A 163 -17.56 -0.42 2.17
N ALA A 164 -17.07 -0.30 3.40
CA ALA A 164 -17.17 0.94 4.18
C ALA A 164 -16.43 2.11 3.51
N ILE A 165 -15.28 1.85 2.89
CA ILE A 165 -14.54 2.86 2.12
C ILE A 165 -15.31 3.32 0.86
N THR A 166 -16.18 2.45 0.30
CA THR A 166 -16.87 2.74 -0.97
C THR A 166 -18.17 3.51 -0.78
N LYS A 167 -18.70 3.59 0.44
CA LYS A 167 -19.86 4.40 0.80
C LYS A 167 -19.47 5.86 1.01
#